data_f5006359cf7ecb16874224416f336adc
#
_entry.id   f5006359cf7ecb16874224416f336adc
#
_cell.length_a   1.000
_cell.length_b   1.000
_cell.length_c   1.000
_cell.angle_alpha   90.00
_cell.angle_beta   90.00
_cell.angle_gamma   90.00
#
_symmetry.space_group_name_H-M   'P 1'
#
loop_
_entity.id
_entity.type
_entity.pdbx_description
1 polymer ?
#
loop_
_entity_poly.entity_id
_entity_poly.type
_entity_poly.pdbx_seq_one_letter_code
_entity_poly.pdbx_strand_id
1 'polypeptide(L)'
;ITTLKDSIADNAQPPFSFGTVLEVHAGREHDPEIELPAVARPSADILYSGRKMRTHISPLLNPEAVTSGSEVLLDEGLSIVAVLGASPTGETGRVKELLDEHRLVVMGRSDDEHVVKRAGALQDQRIRVGDAVLVDYRSGYATQVLDISDVQDVMLEEVPEATFEDIGGLGEQIEQIRES
;
A
#
# COMPACT_ATOMS: atom_id res chain seq x y z
N ILE A 1 10.73 -39.09 -18.08
CA ILE A 1 12.06 -38.44 -17.90
C ILE A 1 11.91 -36.90 -17.95
N THR A 2 10.99 -36.35 -18.73
CA THR A 2 10.76 -34.90 -18.83
C THR A 2 10.14 -34.31 -17.54
N THR A 3 9.21 -35.02 -16.92
CA THR A 3 8.55 -34.62 -15.68
C THR A 3 9.48 -34.54 -14.46
N LEU A 4 10.50 -35.39 -14.38
CA LEU A 4 11.47 -35.35 -13.27
C LEU A 4 12.46 -34.19 -13.42
N LYS A 5 12.82 -33.82 -14.64
CA LYS A 5 13.68 -32.67 -14.91
C LYS A 5 12.96 -31.35 -14.62
N ASP A 6 11.67 -31.27 -14.94
CA ASP A 6 10.84 -30.10 -14.67
C ASP A 6 10.61 -29.96 -13.14
N SER A 7 10.38 -31.06 -12.42
CA SER A 7 10.26 -31.05 -10.96
C SER A 7 11.56 -30.68 -10.23
N ILE A 8 12.72 -31.02 -10.80
CA ILE A 8 14.03 -30.64 -10.25
C ILE A 8 14.32 -29.17 -10.55
N ALA A 9 13.94 -28.67 -11.73
CA ALA A 9 14.06 -27.27 -12.07
C ALA A 9 13.16 -26.36 -11.21
N ASP A 10 11.94 -26.79 -10.93
CA ASP A 10 11.00 -26.09 -10.02
C ASP A 10 11.50 -26.06 -8.56
N ASN A 11 12.16 -27.12 -8.10
CA ASN A 11 12.75 -27.17 -6.75
C ASN A 11 14.11 -26.44 -6.65
N ALA A 12 14.72 -26.06 -7.77
CA ALA A 12 15.99 -25.36 -7.81
C ALA A 12 15.83 -23.85 -8.02
N GLN A 13 14.59 -23.33 -8.01
CA GLN A 13 14.38 -21.88 -8.08
C GLN A 13 14.90 -21.22 -6.78
N PRO A 14 15.80 -20.24 -6.89
CA PRO A 14 16.27 -19.52 -5.73
C PRO A 14 15.13 -18.77 -5.06
N PRO A 15 15.21 -18.48 -3.76
CA PRO A 15 14.21 -17.67 -3.10
C PRO A 15 14.17 -16.29 -3.71
N PHE A 16 12.97 -15.80 -4.01
CA PHE A 16 12.75 -14.43 -4.44
C PHE A 16 12.68 -13.50 -3.23
N SER A 17 13.17 -12.29 -3.41
CA SER A 17 13.02 -11.21 -2.44
C SER A 17 11.91 -10.25 -2.85
N PHE A 18 11.37 -9.50 -1.90
CA PHE A 18 10.34 -8.50 -2.14
C PHE A 18 10.92 -7.09 -1.99
N GLY A 19 10.50 -6.18 -2.85
CA GLY A 19 10.85 -4.76 -2.75
C GLY A 19 9.66 -3.89 -3.12
N THR A 20 9.71 -2.61 -2.73
CA THR A 20 8.71 -1.60 -3.12
C THR A 20 9.36 -0.61 -4.08
N VAL A 21 8.73 -0.36 -5.21
CA VAL A 21 9.20 0.61 -6.21
C VAL A 21 9.01 2.02 -5.68
N LEU A 22 10.08 2.81 -5.66
CA LEU A 22 10.04 4.22 -5.28
C LEU A 22 9.98 5.13 -6.52
N GLU A 23 10.77 4.83 -7.55
CA GLU A 23 10.85 5.63 -8.76
C GLU A 23 11.31 4.76 -9.93
N VAL A 24 10.72 4.96 -11.09
CA VAL A 24 11.09 4.23 -12.32
C VAL A 24 11.88 5.15 -13.22
N HIS A 25 13.00 4.63 -13.74
CA HIS A 25 13.86 5.32 -14.67
C HIS A 25 13.78 4.61 -16.03
N ALA A 26 13.14 5.25 -17.00
CA ALA A 26 13.23 4.81 -18.38
C ALA A 26 14.70 4.91 -18.81
N GLY A 27 15.27 3.82 -19.28
CA GLY A 27 16.64 3.81 -19.80
C GLY A 27 16.77 4.91 -20.86
N ARG A 28 17.44 6.00 -20.54
CA ARG A 28 17.75 7.06 -21.50
C ARG A 28 19.14 6.81 -22.06
N GLU A 29 19.22 6.92 -23.36
CA GLU A 29 20.50 7.15 -24.02
C GLU A 29 21.07 8.46 -23.44
N HIS A 30 22.20 8.31 -22.73
CA HIS A 30 23.17 9.35 -22.40
C HIS A 30 22.64 10.70 -21.93
N ASP A 31 22.62 10.91 -20.62
CA ASP A 31 22.59 12.27 -20.04
C ASP A 31 24.04 12.82 -20.07
N PRO A 32 24.34 13.85 -20.89
CA PRO A 32 25.71 14.34 -21.08
C PRO A 32 26.30 15.04 -19.85
N GLU A 33 25.52 15.30 -18.79
CA GLU A 33 25.99 15.99 -17.59
C GLU A 33 26.38 15.06 -16.44
N ILE A 34 26.14 13.75 -16.57
CA ILE A 34 26.48 12.77 -15.52
C ILE A 34 27.45 11.74 -16.09
N GLU A 35 28.71 11.79 -15.66
CA GLU A 35 29.75 10.76 -15.99
C GLU A 35 29.47 9.39 -15.35
N LEU A 36 28.22 9.00 -15.19
CA LEU A 36 27.86 7.64 -14.83
C LEU A 36 27.73 6.80 -16.10
N PRO A 37 28.22 5.56 -16.09
CA PRO A 37 28.09 4.69 -17.26
C PRO A 37 26.60 4.63 -17.64
N ALA A 38 26.31 4.96 -18.90
CA ALA A 38 24.97 4.97 -19.46
C ALA A 38 24.25 3.68 -19.08
N VAL A 39 23.27 3.78 -18.18
CA VAL A 39 22.39 2.66 -17.86
C VAL A 39 21.43 2.56 -19.05
N ALA A 40 21.87 1.87 -20.10
CA ALA A 40 21.11 1.64 -21.32
C ALA A 40 19.87 0.75 -21.10
N ARG A 41 19.59 0.37 -19.87
CA ARG A 41 18.48 -0.51 -19.50
C ARG A 41 17.54 0.20 -18.54
N PRO A 42 16.22 -0.05 -18.66
CA PRO A 42 15.25 0.41 -17.66
C PRO A 42 15.66 -0.03 -16.26
N SER A 43 15.55 0.87 -15.32
CA SER A 43 15.91 0.63 -13.93
C SER A 43 14.89 1.26 -12.99
N ALA A 44 14.86 0.86 -11.73
CA ALA A 44 14.04 1.47 -10.73
C ALA A 44 14.78 1.63 -9.41
N ASP A 45 14.47 2.70 -8.69
CA ASP A 45 14.81 2.84 -7.30
C ASP A 45 13.78 2.07 -6.48
N ILE A 46 14.25 1.16 -5.64
CA ILE A 46 13.41 0.33 -4.79
C ILE A 46 13.78 0.49 -3.33
N LEU A 47 12.81 0.25 -2.47
CA LEU A 47 13.03 0.02 -1.05
C LEU A 47 13.13 -1.49 -0.82
N TYR A 48 14.31 -1.95 -0.42
CA TYR A 48 14.59 -3.35 -0.11
C TYR A 48 15.27 -3.45 1.25
N SER A 49 14.72 -4.25 2.15
CA SER A 49 15.23 -4.41 3.53
C SER A 49 15.52 -3.08 4.23
N GLY A 50 14.65 -2.07 4.04
CA GLY A 50 14.80 -0.74 4.64
C GLY A 50 15.85 0.15 3.97
N ARG A 51 16.42 -0.25 2.85
CA ARG A 51 17.42 0.52 2.11
C ARG A 51 16.91 0.92 0.74
N LYS A 52 17.18 2.16 0.33
CA LYS A 52 16.95 2.60 -1.04
C LYS A 52 18.12 2.13 -1.91
N MET A 53 17.80 1.46 -3.01
CA MET A 53 18.79 1.01 -3.98
C MET A 53 18.22 1.11 -5.39
N ARG A 54 19.10 1.27 -6.38
CA ARG A 54 18.74 1.22 -7.79
C ARG A 54 19.03 -0.16 -8.35
N THR A 55 18.06 -0.73 -9.06
CA THR A 55 18.19 -2.03 -9.67
C THR A 55 17.63 -2.03 -11.10
N HIS A 56 18.01 -3.04 -11.84
CA HIS A 56 17.54 -3.22 -13.22
C HIS A 56 16.15 -3.88 -13.25
N ILE A 57 15.40 -3.52 -14.28
CA ILE A 57 14.17 -4.20 -14.64
C ILE A 57 14.53 -5.30 -15.64
N SER A 58 14.07 -6.53 -15.39
CA SER A 58 14.30 -7.66 -16.29
C SER A 58 13.84 -7.32 -17.73
N PRO A 59 14.62 -7.66 -18.76
CA PRO A 59 14.22 -7.43 -20.14
C PRO A 59 13.00 -8.25 -20.57
N LEU A 60 12.60 -9.25 -19.77
CA LEU A 60 11.38 -10.04 -19.98
C LEU A 60 10.13 -9.35 -19.45
N LEU A 61 10.30 -8.29 -18.65
CA LEU A 61 9.20 -7.54 -18.05
C LEU A 61 8.95 -6.26 -18.84
N ASN A 62 7.66 -5.93 -19.08
CA ASN A 62 7.33 -4.63 -19.64
C ASN A 62 7.64 -3.53 -18.60
N PRO A 63 8.57 -2.59 -18.85
CA PRO A 63 8.92 -1.54 -17.92
C PRO A 63 7.75 -0.64 -17.53
N GLU A 64 6.75 -0.48 -18.40
CA GLU A 64 5.54 0.32 -18.13
C GLU A 64 4.63 -0.30 -17.06
N ALA A 65 4.75 -1.62 -16.83
CA ALA A 65 4.02 -2.30 -15.76
C ALA A 65 4.62 -1.99 -14.37
N VAL A 66 5.88 -1.54 -14.32
CA VAL A 66 6.55 -1.19 -13.07
C VAL A 66 6.16 0.24 -12.70
N THR A 67 5.34 0.40 -11.67
CA THR A 67 4.85 1.70 -11.23
C THR A 67 5.29 2.01 -9.80
N SER A 68 5.39 3.29 -9.47
CA SER A 68 5.75 3.75 -8.12
C SER A 68 4.76 3.24 -7.07
N GLY A 69 5.26 2.77 -5.94
CA GLY A 69 4.45 2.21 -4.86
C GLY A 69 4.02 0.76 -5.07
N SER A 70 4.39 0.13 -6.21
CA SER A 70 4.14 -1.29 -6.45
C SER A 70 5.11 -2.17 -5.70
N GLU A 71 4.62 -3.32 -5.24
CA GLU A 71 5.44 -4.41 -4.74
C GLU A 71 5.98 -5.24 -5.92
N VAL A 72 7.23 -5.61 -5.84
CA VAL A 72 7.93 -6.35 -6.90
C VAL A 72 8.71 -7.53 -6.34
N LEU A 73 8.88 -8.57 -7.17
CA LEU A 73 9.78 -9.67 -6.91
C LEU A 73 11.16 -9.39 -7.48
N LEU A 74 12.17 -9.71 -6.69
CA LEU A 74 13.59 -9.58 -7.02
C LEU A 74 14.21 -10.97 -7.07
N ASP A 75 15.03 -11.20 -8.09
CA ASP A 75 15.85 -12.40 -8.20
C ASP A 75 17.10 -12.35 -7.28
N GLU A 76 17.96 -13.35 -7.37
CA GLU A 76 19.23 -13.39 -6.59
C GLU A 76 20.14 -12.21 -6.88
N GLY A 77 20.11 -11.68 -8.10
CA GLY A 77 20.85 -10.49 -8.52
C GLY A 77 20.17 -9.18 -8.12
N LEU A 78 19.06 -9.28 -7.40
CA LEU A 78 18.19 -8.16 -7.00
C LEU A 78 17.56 -7.42 -8.19
N SER A 79 17.48 -8.03 -9.39
CA SER A 79 16.75 -7.47 -10.53
C SER A 79 15.26 -7.71 -10.39
N ILE A 80 14.44 -6.74 -10.84
CA ILE A 80 12.99 -6.87 -10.84
C ILE A 80 12.57 -7.87 -11.91
N VAL A 81 11.92 -8.95 -11.49
CA VAL A 81 11.48 -10.05 -12.38
C VAL A 81 9.96 -10.17 -12.48
N ALA A 82 9.22 -9.61 -11.52
CA ALA A 82 7.76 -9.55 -11.56
C ALA A 82 7.21 -8.35 -10.79
N VAL A 83 6.03 -7.89 -11.18
CA VAL A 83 5.26 -6.85 -10.48
C VAL A 83 4.04 -7.50 -9.84
N LEU A 84 3.86 -7.29 -8.54
CA LEU A 84 2.75 -7.84 -7.76
C LEU A 84 1.59 -6.83 -7.60
N GLY A 85 1.83 -5.56 -7.97
CA GLY A 85 0.86 -4.49 -7.80
C GLY A 85 0.96 -3.77 -6.46
N ALA A 86 -0.10 -3.12 -6.04
CA ALA A 86 -0.14 -2.42 -4.76
C ALA A 86 -0.10 -3.42 -3.60
N SER A 87 0.73 -3.17 -2.59
CA SER A 87 0.72 -3.99 -1.37
C SER A 87 -0.65 -3.90 -0.69
N PRO A 88 -1.27 -5.04 -0.33
CA PRO A 88 -2.55 -5.05 0.36
C PRO A 88 -2.41 -4.70 1.86
N THR A 89 -1.21 -4.50 2.35
CA THR A 89 -0.92 -4.23 3.75
C THR A 89 -0.42 -2.80 3.94
N GLY A 90 -0.84 -2.18 5.05
CA GLY A 90 -0.47 -0.82 5.39
C GLY A 90 -1.27 -0.34 6.59
N GLU A 91 -1.19 0.95 6.87
CA GLU A 91 -1.99 1.61 7.89
C GLU A 91 -3.06 2.48 7.23
N THR A 92 -4.22 2.56 7.86
CA THR A 92 -5.29 3.42 7.37
C THR A 92 -5.00 4.87 7.75
N GLY A 93 -4.99 5.75 6.76
CA GLY A 93 -4.94 7.19 6.95
C GLY A 93 -6.15 7.87 6.32
N ARG A 94 -6.48 9.07 6.80
CA ARG A 94 -7.53 9.90 6.22
C ARG A 94 -6.92 11.07 5.46
N VAL A 95 -7.32 11.28 4.24
CA VAL A 95 -6.83 12.39 3.42
C VAL A 95 -7.30 13.72 4.03
N LYS A 96 -6.35 14.54 4.46
CA LYS A 96 -6.60 15.88 5.00
C LYS A 96 -6.54 16.96 3.91
N GLU A 97 -5.57 16.85 3.02
CA GLU A 97 -5.32 17.82 1.97
C GLU A 97 -4.70 17.16 0.74
N LEU A 98 -5.00 17.70 -0.43
CA LEU A 98 -4.36 17.35 -1.69
C LEU A 98 -3.32 18.43 -1.99
N LEU A 99 -2.02 18.12 -1.88
CA LEU A 99 -0.96 19.10 -2.13
C LEU A 99 -0.76 19.36 -3.61
N ASP A 100 -0.75 18.28 -4.40
CA ASP A 100 -0.63 18.33 -5.86
C ASP A 100 -1.17 17.01 -6.46
N GLU A 101 -0.96 16.80 -7.75
CA GLU A 101 -1.40 15.61 -8.47
C GLU A 101 -0.77 14.31 -7.92
N HIS A 102 0.36 14.41 -7.23
CA HIS A 102 1.15 13.26 -6.81
C HIS A 102 1.26 13.10 -5.29
N ARG A 103 0.90 14.13 -4.50
CA ARG A 103 1.12 14.14 -3.05
C ARG A 103 -0.14 14.49 -2.27
N LEU A 104 -0.30 13.81 -1.15
CA LEU A 104 -1.40 13.97 -0.21
C LEU A 104 -0.86 14.26 1.19
N VAL A 105 -1.60 15.04 1.97
CA VAL A 105 -1.46 15.04 3.43
C VAL A 105 -2.48 14.05 3.98
N VAL A 106 -2.01 13.07 4.71
CA VAL A 106 -2.86 12.10 5.40
C VAL A 106 -2.69 12.23 6.90
N MET A 107 -3.78 12.07 7.61
CA MET A 107 -3.84 12.02 9.07
C MET A 107 -3.80 10.55 9.49
N GLY A 108 -2.82 10.17 10.29
CA GLY A 108 -2.64 8.85 10.87
C GLY A 108 -3.54 8.61 12.09
N ARG A 109 -3.34 7.47 12.76
CA ARG A 109 -4.14 7.09 13.94
C ARG A 109 -3.93 7.99 15.15
N SER A 110 -2.76 8.60 15.29
CA SER A 110 -2.38 9.46 16.42
C SER A 110 -2.59 10.95 16.13
N ASP A 111 -3.43 11.28 15.16
CA ASP A 111 -3.64 12.64 14.64
C ASP A 111 -2.36 13.31 14.11
N ASP A 112 -1.35 12.50 13.79
CA ASP A 112 -0.12 12.95 13.15
C ASP A 112 -0.31 13.09 11.63
N GLU A 113 0.26 14.15 11.10
CA GLU A 113 0.16 14.49 9.69
C GLU A 113 1.39 13.98 8.93
N HIS A 114 1.14 13.24 7.87
CA HIS A 114 2.18 12.73 6.98
C HIS A 114 1.95 13.16 5.55
N VAL A 115 3.02 13.61 4.89
CA VAL A 115 3.01 13.80 3.45
C VAL A 115 3.37 12.48 2.78
N VAL A 116 2.45 11.96 1.99
CA VAL A 116 2.65 10.72 1.24
C VAL A 116 2.46 10.96 -0.25
N LYS A 117 3.08 10.13 -1.07
CA LYS A 117 2.90 10.13 -2.52
C LYS A 117 1.76 9.20 -2.92
N ARG A 118 1.12 9.51 -4.02
CA ARG A 118 0.16 8.60 -4.66
C ARG A 118 0.93 7.50 -5.39
N ALA A 119 0.64 6.24 -5.10
CA ALA A 119 1.15 5.12 -5.88
C ALA A 119 0.64 5.19 -7.33
N GLY A 120 1.35 4.55 -8.26
CA GLY A 120 0.96 4.52 -9.66
C GLY A 120 -0.47 4.04 -9.88
N ALA A 121 -0.91 3.05 -9.11
CA ALA A 121 -2.29 2.55 -9.14
C ALA A 121 -3.36 3.60 -8.75
N LEU A 122 -2.97 4.66 -8.04
CA LEU A 122 -3.88 5.74 -7.60
C LEU A 122 -3.82 6.99 -8.47
N GLN A 123 -2.93 7.07 -9.45
CA GLN A 123 -2.76 8.29 -10.25
C GLN A 123 -4.02 8.64 -11.04
N ASP A 124 -4.70 7.64 -11.58
CA ASP A 124 -5.92 7.81 -12.35
C ASP A 124 -7.20 7.78 -11.49
N GLN A 125 -7.07 7.51 -10.18
CA GLN A 125 -8.21 7.49 -9.27
C GLN A 125 -8.51 8.87 -8.70
N ARG A 126 -9.81 9.19 -8.60
CA ARG A 126 -10.24 10.44 -7.98
C ARG A 126 -10.23 10.31 -6.46
N ILE A 127 -9.29 10.99 -5.83
CA ILE A 127 -9.18 11.07 -4.37
C ILE A 127 -9.72 12.40 -3.89
N ARG A 128 -10.44 12.41 -2.78
CA ARG A 128 -11.03 13.60 -2.15
C ARG A 128 -10.53 13.74 -0.72
N VAL A 129 -10.59 14.97 -0.22
CA VAL A 129 -10.41 15.23 1.22
C VAL A 129 -11.47 14.49 2.01
N GLY A 130 -11.04 13.78 3.04
CA GLY A 130 -11.90 12.92 3.86
C GLY A 130 -11.90 11.44 3.48
N ASP A 131 -11.41 11.09 2.29
CA ASP A 131 -11.30 9.68 1.88
C ASP A 131 -10.33 8.92 2.79
N ALA A 132 -10.64 7.65 3.05
CA ALA A 132 -9.74 6.75 3.73
C ALA A 132 -8.80 6.12 2.70
N VAL A 133 -7.51 6.05 3.03
CA VAL A 133 -6.48 5.48 2.17
C VAL A 133 -5.61 4.51 2.96
N LEU A 134 -5.13 3.48 2.27
CA LEU A 134 -4.12 2.59 2.79
C LEU A 134 -2.74 3.20 2.51
N VAL A 135 -1.92 3.33 3.54
CA VAL A 135 -0.61 3.98 3.49
C VAL A 135 0.49 3.02 3.93
N ASP A 136 1.51 2.90 3.11
CA ASP A 136 2.77 2.32 3.52
C ASP A 136 3.75 3.43 3.91
N TYR A 137 3.88 3.67 5.21
CA TYR A 137 4.76 4.73 5.73
C TYR A 137 6.25 4.44 5.51
N ARG A 138 6.63 3.19 5.23
CA ARG A 138 8.03 2.84 4.95
C ARG A 138 8.47 3.36 3.59
N SER A 139 7.64 3.14 2.59
CA SER A 139 7.88 3.64 1.23
C SER A 139 7.38 5.07 1.03
N GLY A 140 6.47 5.55 1.88
CA GLY A 140 5.86 6.87 1.79
C GLY A 140 4.78 6.96 0.71
N TYR A 141 4.10 5.86 0.38
CA TYR A 141 3.05 5.81 -0.64
C TYR A 141 1.68 5.49 -0.05
N ALA A 142 0.67 6.22 -0.51
CA ALA A 142 -0.72 5.78 -0.44
C ALA A 142 -0.95 4.79 -1.60
N THR A 143 -1.42 3.57 -1.29
CA THR A 143 -1.48 2.45 -2.23
C THR A 143 -2.89 2.10 -2.67
N GLN A 144 -3.90 2.41 -1.86
CA GLN A 144 -5.29 2.08 -2.13
C GLN A 144 -6.22 3.12 -1.50
N VAL A 145 -7.33 3.44 -2.17
CA VAL A 145 -8.48 4.14 -1.57
C VAL A 145 -9.40 3.10 -0.96
N LEU A 146 -9.78 3.30 0.30
CA LEU A 146 -10.70 2.42 1.02
C LEU A 146 -12.11 3.02 0.95
N ASP A 147 -13.09 2.22 0.53
CA ASP A 147 -14.48 2.64 0.59
C ASP A 147 -14.96 2.74 2.04
N ILE A 148 -15.51 3.90 2.40
CA ILE A 148 -15.95 4.20 3.78
C ILE A 148 -17.06 3.25 4.25
N SER A 149 -17.82 2.66 3.32
CA SER A 149 -18.86 1.67 3.62
C SER A 149 -18.29 0.42 4.30
N ASP A 150 -17.10 -0.02 3.93
CA ASP A 150 -16.46 -1.21 4.52
C ASP A 150 -15.95 -0.96 5.94
N VAL A 151 -15.68 0.31 6.30
CA VAL A 151 -15.16 0.68 7.63
C VAL A 151 -16.31 0.95 8.61
N GLN A 152 -17.48 1.36 8.13
CA GLN A 152 -18.67 1.59 8.97
C GLN A 152 -19.36 0.28 9.38
N ASP A 153 -19.37 -0.73 8.53
CA ASP A 153 -19.96 -2.04 8.87
C ASP A 153 -19.21 -2.74 10.02
N VAL A 154 -17.90 -2.56 10.10
CA VAL A 154 -17.09 -3.15 11.21
C VAL A 154 -17.30 -2.40 12.54
N MET A 155 -17.68 -1.12 12.49
CA MET A 155 -17.95 -0.33 13.72
C MET A 155 -19.41 -0.43 14.20
N LEU A 156 -20.35 -0.83 13.34
CA LEU A 156 -21.76 -0.96 13.69
C LEU A 156 -22.12 -2.31 14.32
N GLU A 157 -21.24 -3.32 14.23
CA GLU A 157 -21.48 -4.63 14.85
C GLU A 157 -21.19 -4.66 16.37
N GLU A 158 -20.64 -3.61 16.97
CA GLU A 158 -20.31 -3.57 18.41
C GLU A 158 -21.16 -2.61 19.25
N VAL A 159 -22.25 -2.08 18.73
CA VAL A 159 -23.22 -1.39 19.58
C VAL A 159 -24.31 -2.40 19.94
N PRO A 160 -24.30 -2.97 21.15
CA PRO A 160 -25.46 -3.70 21.64
C PRO A 160 -26.62 -2.70 21.67
N GLU A 161 -27.66 -2.98 20.90
CA GLU A 161 -28.94 -2.29 21.05
C GLU A 161 -29.43 -2.52 22.49
N ALA A 162 -28.97 -1.71 23.42
CA ALA A 162 -29.68 -1.51 24.66
C ALA A 162 -30.97 -0.75 24.30
N THR A 163 -31.98 -1.50 23.92
CA THR A 163 -33.31 -0.94 23.73
C THR A 163 -33.78 -0.36 25.05
N PHE A 164 -34.38 0.83 25.00
CA PHE A 164 -34.96 1.52 26.13
C PHE A 164 -36.04 0.70 26.89
N GLU A 165 -36.42 -0.45 26.40
CA GLU A 165 -37.34 -1.39 27.05
C GLU A 165 -36.74 -2.10 28.26
N ASP A 166 -35.41 -2.26 28.34
CA ASP A 166 -34.74 -2.84 29.50
C ASP A 166 -34.70 -1.87 30.73
N ILE A 167 -34.99 -0.58 30.53
CA ILE A 167 -35.05 0.42 31.60
C ILE A 167 -36.48 0.53 32.20
N GLY A 168 -37.49 -0.02 31.52
CA GLY A 168 -38.88 -0.03 31.99
C GLY A 168 -39.12 -0.80 33.31
N GLY A 169 -38.26 -1.80 33.60
CA GLY A 169 -38.33 -2.57 34.85
C GLY A 169 -37.89 -1.83 36.13
N LEU A 170 -37.12 -0.76 36.00
CA LEU A 170 -36.62 0.03 37.12
C LEU A 170 -37.64 1.07 37.60
N GLY A 171 -38.61 1.49 36.78
CA GLY A 171 -39.67 2.42 37.13
C GLY A 171 -40.63 1.85 38.17
N GLU A 172 -41.01 0.60 38.06
CA GLU A 172 -41.90 -0.07 39.01
C GLU A 172 -41.25 -0.32 40.39
N GLN A 173 -39.97 -0.56 40.46
CA GLN A 173 -39.23 -0.73 41.70
C GLN A 173 -39.02 0.59 42.45
N ILE A 174 -38.96 1.70 41.77
CA ILE A 174 -38.83 3.04 42.39
C ILE A 174 -40.17 3.50 42.98
N GLU A 175 -41.32 3.13 42.41
CA GLU A 175 -42.64 3.42 42.98
C GLU A 175 -42.91 2.62 44.26
N GLN A 176 -42.48 1.37 44.35
CA GLN A 176 -42.61 0.56 45.55
C GLN A 176 -41.78 1.07 46.75
N ILE A 177 -40.68 1.72 46.52
CA ILE A 177 -39.84 2.33 47.58
C ILE A 177 -40.44 3.67 48.06
N ARG A 178 -41.29 4.32 47.28
CA ARG A 178 -41.94 5.60 47.64
C ARG A 178 -43.18 5.45 48.48
N GLU A 179 -43.82 4.29 48.54
CA GLU A 179 -45.02 3.99 49.33
C GLU A 179 -44.70 3.34 50.68
N SER A 180 -43.46 3.18 51.05
CA SER A 180 -42.99 2.72 52.36
C SER A 180 -42.44 3.93 53.16
#